data_d65488947ed985db7769ea1c5b169e89
#
_entry.id   d65488947ed985db7769ea1c5b169e89
#
_cell.length_a   1.000
_cell.length_b   1.000
_cell.length_c   1.000
_cell.angle_alpha   90.00
_cell.angle_beta   90.00
_cell.angle_gamma   90.00
#
_symmetry.space_group_name_H-M   'P 1'
#
loop_
_entity.id
_entity.type
_entity.pdbx_description
1 polymer ?
#
loop_
_entity_poly.entity_id
_entity_poly.type
_entity_poly.pdbx_seq_one_letter_code
_entity_poly.pdbx_strand_id
1 'polypeptide(L)'
;MIRSLPRRSGRHAPAILMLLAALVALLAMLAPQPAKANTVCSLTTQPVTLDFGSSLTASGDVRYTCRSFDPTPRTFTICIGIGHPSYPGTADQPKLLNGANTLDFNVYVDPAATIVWSKTLPIAQSVTIAAGGTISGVLTFYGRIPAGQPSPVGTYQGFFFNTVLGFLAAGSQTCVSQLNDLNGLDFSINITANLIEACNLGIIEAVDFGAPAGFWTEVDAVGSVQVTCPAGTSWALSFDGGQFPDGSERRMRSAGGDHVPYRLYRDSARSQLIPIDGTIAGTGIGAVQSNPVYGRVTMPMPPPVGSYADAVTVVLHF
;
A
#
# COMPACT_ATOMS: atom_id res chain seq x y z
N MET A 1 -35.46 -102.39 -11.29
CA MET A 1 -34.16 -102.05 -11.93
C MET A 1 -34.24 -100.64 -12.55
N ILE A 2 -33.76 -99.59 -11.87
CA ILE A 2 -33.72 -98.25 -12.41
C ILE A 2 -32.26 -97.80 -12.31
N ARG A 3 -31.60 -97.66 -13.50
CA ARG A 3 -30.21 -97.16 -13.60
C ARG A 3 -30.18 -95.69 -13.51
N SER A 4 -29.42 -95.17 -12.56
CA SER A 4 -29.09 -93.76 -12.41
C SER A 4 -27.95 -93.32 -13.34
N LEU A 5 -28.14 -92.27 -14.11
CA LEU A 5 -27.11 -91.64 -14.96
C LEU A 5 -26.29 -90.67 -14.12
N PRO A 6 -24.98 -90.58 -14.34
CA PRO A 6 -24.13 -89.62 -13.61
C PRO A 6 -24.28 -88.22 -14.19
N ARG A 7 -24.47 -87.22 -13.22
CA ARG A 7 -24.42 -85.77 -13.50
C ARG A 7 -22.98 -85.35 -13.73
N ARG A 8 -22.66 -84.93 -14.98
CA ARG A 8 -21.40 -84.24 -15.27
C ARG A 8 -21.43 -82.83 -14.62
N SER A 9 -20.68 -82.64 -13.57
CA SER A 9 -20.45 -81.33 -12.96
C SER A 9 -19.49 -80.49 -13.87
N GLY A 10 -19.99 -79.41 -14.40
CA GLY A 10 -19.21 -78.50 -15.26
C GLY A 10 -18.12 -77.77 -14.46
N ARG A 11 -16.88 -78.18 -14.64
CA ARG A 11 -15.67 -77.61 -14.02
C ARG A 11 -15.16 -76.33 -14.71
N HIS A 12 -15.97 -75.63 -15.54
CA HIS A 12 -15.51 -74.50 -16.32
C HIS A 12 -15.88 -73.12 -15.71
N ALA A 13 -16.76 -73.07 -14.69
CA ALA A 13 -17.19 -71.82 -14.07
C ALA A 13 -16.07 -71.05 -13.35
N PRO A 14 -15.12 -71.65 -12.62
CA PRO A 14 -14.07 -70.92 -11.92
C PRO A 14 -13.01 -70.30 -12.87
N ALA A 15 -12.74 -70.94 -14.02
CA ALA A 15 -11.75 -70.46 -14.99
C ALA A 15 -12.23 -69.21 -15.75
N ILE A 16 -13.51 -69.12 -16.09
CA ILE A 16 -14.11 -67.92 -16.76
C ILE A 16 -14.15 -66.76 -15.77
N LEU A 17 -14.43 -66.99 -14.47
CA LEU A 17 -14.45 -65.95 -13.47
C LEU A 17 -13.04 -65.35 -13.21
N MET A 18 -12.02 -66.22 -13.20
CA MET A 18 -10.64 -65.78 -13.09
C MET A 18 -10.16 -64.99 -14.31
N LEU A 19 -10.53 -65.38 -15.51
CA LEU A 19 -10.24 -64.65 -16.76
C LEU A 19 -10.92 -63.26 -16.81
N LEU A 20 -12.16 -63.16 -16.38
CA LEU A 20 -12.90 -61.92 -16.26
C LEU A 20 -12.27 -61.00 -15.20
N ALA A 21 -11.89 -61.52 -14.06
CA ALA A 21 -11.19 -60.74 -13.01
C ALA A 21 -9.82 -60.23 -13.47
N ALA A 22 -9.06 -61.06 -14.23
CA ALA A 22 -7.79 -60.66 -14.83
C ALA A 22 -7.95 -59.59 -15.92
N LEU A 23 -9.01 -59.68 -16.73
CA LEU A 23 -9.33 -58.70 -17.76
C LEU A 23 -9.74 -57.34 -17.15
N VAL A 24 -10.55 -57.35 -16.08
CA VAL A 24 -10.95 -56.14 -15.34
C VAL A 24 -9.72 -55.48 -14.63
N ALA A 25 -8.83 -56.31 -14.08
CA ALA A 25 -7.58 -55.80 -13.49
C ALA A 25 -6.64 -55.17 -14.54
N LEU A 26 -6.57 -55.79 -15.74
CA LEU A 26 -5.79 -55.26 -16.86
C LEU A 26 -6.39 -53.97 -17.44
N LEU A 27 -7.72 -53.87 -17.52
CA LEU A 27 -8.44 -52.65 -17.91
C LEU A 27 -8.31 -51.54 -16.88
N ALA A 28 -8.24 -51.85 -15.58
CA ALA A 28 -7.98 -50.91 -14.53
C ALA A 28 -6.56 -50.34 -14.56
N MET A 29 -5.58 -51.13 -15.02
CA MET A 29 -4.18 -50.67 -15.23
C MET A 29 -4.03 -49.80 -16.47
N LEU A 30 -4.96 -49.91 -17.45
CA LEU A 30 -5.01 -49.06 -18.63
C LEU A 30 -5.84 -47.78 -18.46
N ALA A 31 -6.49 -47.61 -17.27
CA ALA A 31 -7.21 -46.39 -16.97
C ALA A 31 -6.17 -45.23 -16.95
N PRO A 32 -6.46 -44.14 -17.67
CA PRO A 32 -5.55 -42.99 -17.65
C PRO A 32 -5.37 -42.51 -16.19
N GLN A 33 -4.18 -42.63 -15.69
CA GLN A 33 -3.81 -42.07 -14.40
C GLN A 33 -4.13 -40.56 -14.46
N PRO A 34 -4.79 -39.98 -13.43
CA PRO A 34 -4.97 -38.55 -13.42
C PRO A 34 -3.59 -37.89 -13.51
N ALA A 35 -3.36 -37.18 -14.61
CA ALA A 35 -2.11 -36.49 -14.84
C ALA A 35 -1.90 -35.52 -13.68
N LYS A 36 -0.91 -35.79 -12.83
CA LYS A 36 -0.49 -34.83 -11.80
C LYS A 36 -0.15 -33.56 -12.55
N ALA A 37 -0.75 -32.44 -12.15
CA ALA A 37 -0.44 -31.16 -12.74
C ALA A 37 1.08 -30.94 -12.63
N ASN A 38 1.77 -30.95 -13.76
CA ASN A 38 3.22 -30.82 -13.81
C ASN A 38 3.58 -29.33 -13.96
N THR A 39 3.12 -28.55 -12.99
CA THR A 39 3.32 -27.10 -12.94
C THR A 39 4.06 -26.75 -11.66
N VAL A 40 5.10 -25.93 -11.77
CA VAL A 40 5.91 -25.45 -10.66
C VAL A 40 5.79 -23.93 -10.60
N CYS A 41 5.44 -23.39 -9.44
CA CYS A 41 5.43 -21.96 -9.17
C CYS A 41 6.55 -21.60 -8.20
N SER A 42 7.05 -20.38 -8.29
CA SER A 42 8.04 -19.78 -7.38
C SER A 42 7.70 -18.31 -7.14
N LEU A 43 8.10 -17.80 -5.99
CA LEU A 43 8.09 -16.36 -5.71
C LEU A 43 9.31 -15.73 -6.38
N THR A 44 9.11 -14.60 -7.07
CA THR A 44 10.19 -13.90 -7.78
C THR A 44 10.82 -12.78 -6.96
N THR A 45 10.15 -12.35 -5.89
CA THR A 45 10.63 -11.31 -4.97
C THR A 45 10.49 -11.80 -3.53
N GLN A 46 11.59 -11.81 -2.79
CA GLN A 46 11.62 -12.06 -1.36
C GLN A 46 12.65 -11.14 -0.71
N PRO A 47 12.40 -10.60 0.49
CA PRO A 47 11.15 -10.75 1.26
C PRO A 47 9.98 -10.02 0.62
N VAL A 48 8.76 -10.50 0.85
CA VAL A 48 7.53 -9.74 0.58
C VAL A 48 7.39 -8.69 1.68
N THR A 49 7.14 -7.44 1.31
CA THR A 49 7.07 -6.33 2.26
C THR A 49 5.77 -5.54 2.12
N LEU A 50 5.30 -5.00 3.23
CA LEU A 50 4.27 -3.98 3.32
C LEU A 50 4.85 -2.83 4.14
N ASP A 51 5.23 -1.76 3.48
CA ASP A 51 5.82 -0.60 4.14
C ASP A 51 4.83 0.57 4.12
N PHE A 52 4.39 0.96 5.30
CA PHE A 52 3.53 2.12 5.49
C PHE A 52 4.31 3.44 5.44
N GLY A 53 5.62 3.41 5.63
CA GLY A 53 6.37 4.64 5.90
C GLY A 53 5.72 5.41 7.04
N SER A 54 5.37 6.67 6.80
CA SER A 54 4.57 7.50 7.72
C SER A 54 3.09 7.64 7.32
N SER A 55 2.62 6.80 6.39
CA SER A 55 1.22 6.78 5.93
C SER A 55 0.37 5.82 6.77
N LEU A 56 -0.93 6.06 6.80
CA LEU A 56 -1.91 5.14 7.40
C LEU A 56 -2.36 4.04 6.42
N THR A 57 -1.93 4.09 5.16
CA THR A 57 -2.26 3.11 4.12
C THR A 57 -1.01 2.71 3.35
N ALA A 58 -0.97 1.45 2.94
CA ALA A 58 0.11 0.92 2.13
C ALA A 58 -0.40 -0.17 1.19
N SER A 59 0.40 -0.53 0.19
CA SER A 59 0.17 -1.72 -0.64
C SER A 59 1.44 -2.54 -0.74
N GLY A 60 1.27 -3.86 -0.84
CA GLY A 60 2.35 -4.81 -1.05
C GLY A 60 2.06 -5.75 -2.20
N ASP A 61 3.09 -6.26 -2.84
CA ASP A 61 2.99 -7.13 -4.00
C ASP A 61 3.57 -8.51 -3.71
N VAL A 62 2.82 -9.55 -4.03
CA VAL A 62 3.33 -10.92 -4.13
C VAL A 62 3.56 -11.22 -5.61
N ARG A 63 4.83 -11.32 -6.00
CA ARG A 63 5.25 -11.58 -7.38
C ARG A 63 5.60 -13.05 -7.54
N TYR A 64 5.04 -13.70 -8.55
CA TYR A 64 5.25 -15.12 -8.79
C TYR A 64 5.57 -15.41 -10.25
N THR A 65 6.19 -16.56 -10.47
CA THR A 65 6.36 -17.15 -11.80
C THR A 65 5.97 -18.62 -11.74
N CYS A 66 5.11 -19.05 -12.66
CA CYS A 66 4.69 -20.45 -12.78
C CYS A 66 5.09 -21.00 -14.15
N ARG A 67 5.69 -22.18 -14.17
CA ARG A 67 6.04 -22.92 -15.38
C ARG A 67 5.24 -24.20 -15.47
N SER A 68 4.56 -24.40 -16.58
CA SER A 68 3.87 -25.66 -16.90
C SER A 68 4.76 -26.54 -17.78
N PHE A 69 4.79 -27.84 -17.49
CA PHE A 69 5.39 -28.87 -18.34
C PHE A 69 4.31 -29.72 -19.05
N ASP A 70 3.06 -29.31 -18.94
CA ASP A 70 1.96 -29.98 -19.65
C ASP A 70 2.07 -29.76 -21.17
N PRO A 71 1.74 -30.76 -21.99
CA PRO A 71 1.78 -30.64 -23.45
C PRO A 71 0.63 -29.83 -24.03
N THR A 72 -0.37 -29.45 -23.22
CA THR A 72 -1.53 -28.66 -23.59
C THR A 72 -1.65 -27.43 -22.66
N PRO A 73 -2.27 -26.34 -23.13
CA PRO A 73 -2.55 -25.19 -22.26
C PRO A 73 -3.42 -25.61 -21.07
N ARG A 74 -3.11 -25.07 -19.89
CA ARG A 74 -3.84 -25.35 -18.65
C ARG A 74 -4.23 -24.05 -17.93
N THR A 75 -5.43 -24.03 -17.41
CA THR A 75 -5.91 -22.95 -16.55
C THR A 75 -5.76 -23.36 -15.10
N PHE A 76 -5.18 -22.46 -14.30
CA PHE A 76 -4.97 -22.61 -12.86
C PHE A 76 -5.57 -21.41 -12.13
N THR A 77 -5.96 -21.63 -10.88
CA THR A 77 -6.22 -20.53 -9.94
C THR A 77 -5.04 -20.41 -8.99
N ILE A 78 -4.38 -19.26 -9.03
CA ILE A 78 -3.35 -18.90 -8.06
C ILE A 78 -4.06 -18.37 -6.81
N CYS A 79 -3.70 -18.91 -5.64
CA CYS A 79 -4.31 -18.59 -4.36
C CYS A 79 -3.25 -18.11 -3.38
N ILE A 80 -3.51 -17.02 -2.64
CA ILE A 80 -2.65 -16.62 -1.52
C ILE A 80 -3.49 -16.50 -0.27
N GLY A 81 -3.16 -17.32 0.74
CA GLY A 81 -3.74 -17.27 2.06
C GLY A 81 -2.78 -16.62 3.04
N ILE A 82 -3.27 -15.63 3.79
CA ILE A 82 -2.45 -14.98 4.81
C ILE A 82 -2.13 -15.93 5.96
N GLY A 83 -0.91 -15.82 6.49
CA GLY A 83 -0.43 -16.59 7.60
C GLY A 83 -0.84 -16.03 8.98
N HIS A 84 -0.03 -16.35 9.98
CA HIS A 84 -0.24 -15.88 11.36
C HIS A 84 0.55 -14.59 11.58
N PRO A 85 -0.06 -13.56 12.21
CA PRO A 85 0.67 -12.35 12.59
C PRO A 85 1.65 -12.65 13.74
N SER A 86 2.69 -11.81 13.85
CA SER A 86 3.60 -11.85 14.99
C SER A 86 2.87 -11.55 16.31
N TYR A 87 3.30 -12.23 17.40
CA TYR A 87 2.79 -11.94 18.73
C TYR A 87 3.09 -10.47 19.13
N PRO A 88 2.18 -9.77 19.86
CA PRO A 88 0.93 -10.24 20.48
C PRO A 88 -0.30 -10.14 19.56
N GLY A 89 -0.13 -9.90 18.26
CA GLY A 89 -1.23 -9.83 17.32
C GLY A 89 -1.98 -11.16 17.16
N THR A 90 -3.26 -11.06 16.85
CA THR A 90 -4.13 -12.18 16.49
C THR A 90 -4.55 -12.08 15.03
N ALA A 91 -5.14 -13.12 14.48
CA ALA A 91 -5.61 -13.10 13.08
C ALA A 91 -6.63 -11.98 12.81
N ASP A 92 -7.46 -11.64 13.80
CA ASP A 92 -8.48 -10.60 13.71
C ASP A 92 -7.94 -9.20 14.06
N GLN A 93 -6.87 -9.15 14.85
CA GLN A 93 -6.24 -7.92 15.34
C GLN A 93 -4.72 -8.05 15.27
N PRO A 94 -4.13 -8.00 14.07
CA PRO A 94 -2.68 -8.01 13.94
C PRO A 94 -2.09 -6.71 14.49
N LYS A 95 -0.86 -6.80 15.02
CA LYS A 95 -0.17 -5.68 15.67
C LYS A 95 1.26 -5.55 15.16
N LEU A 96 1.71 -4.33 14.99
CA LEU A 96 3.12 -3.99 14.85
C LEU A 96 3.68 -3.63 16.22
N LEU A 97 4.98 -3.79 16.41
CA LEU A 97 5.68 -3.61 17.67
C LEU A 97 6.79 -2.56 17.55
N ASN A 98 6.90 -1.73 18.59
CA ASN A 98 8.06 -0.91 18.90
C ASN A 98 8.41 -1.11 20.37
N GLY A 99 9.31 -2.03 20.68
CA GLY A 99 9.57 -2.49 22.04
C GLY A 99 8.31 -3.10 22.69
N ALA A 100 7.84 -2.49 23.77
CA ALA A 100 6.59 -2.88 24.45
C ALA A 100 5.32 -2.22 23.84
N ASN A 101 5.48 -1.23 22.98
CA ASN A 101 4.37 -0.51 22.39
C ASN A 101 3.81 -1.26 21.17
N THR A 102 2.50 -1.17 20.99
CA THR A 102 1.80 -1.83 19.90
C THR A 102 1.08 -0.81 19.01
N LEU A 103 0.96 -1.12 17.72
CA LEU A 103 0.20 -0.37 16.75
C LEU A 103 -0.72 -1.34 16.02
N ASP A 104 -2.03 -1.10 16.10
CA ASP A 104 -3.03 -1.92 15.43
C ASP A 104 -3.04 -1.63 13.93
N PHE A 105 -3.15 -2.67 13.12
CA PHE A 105 -3.31 -2.54 11.68
C PHE A 105 -4.16 -3.70 11.15
N ASN A 106 -4.51 -3.66 9.88
CA ASN A 106 -5.07 -4.82 9.20
C ASN A 106 -4.65 -4.86 7.73
N VAL A 107 -4.83 -6.02 7.10
CA VAL A 107 -4.53 -6.24 5.68
C VAL A 107 -5.79 -6.65 4.92
N TYR A 108 -5.87 -6.25 3.66
CA TYR A 108 -7.09 -6.32 2.84
C TYR A 108 -6.76 -6.82 1.45
N VAL A 109 -7.77 -7.42 0.80
CA VAL A 109 -7.68 -7.89 -0.58
C VAL A 109 -8.05 -6.80 -1.59
N ASP A 110 -8.67 -5.71 -1.14
CA ASP A 110 -9.17 -4.61 -1.96
C ASP A 110 -8.55 -3.25 -1.59
N PRO A 111 -8.37 -2.32 -2.56
CA PRO A 111 -7.76 -1.02 -2.30
C PRO A 111 -8.59 -0.10 -1.42
N ALA A 112 -9.92 -0.33 -1.32
CA ALA A 112 -10.79 0.41 -0.42
C ALA A 112 -10.67 -0.02 1.04
N ALA A 113 -9.90 -1.09 1.32
CA ALA A 113 -9.70 -1.67 2.64
C ALA A 113 -11.03 -2.03 3.34
N THR A 114 -11.91 -2.73 2.61
CA THR A 114 -13.24 -3.17 3.06
C THR A 114 -13.30 -4.67 3.32
N ILE A 115 -12.49 -5.47 2.61
CA ILE A 115 -12.48 -6.93 2.70
C ILE A 115 -11.17 -7.37 3.35
N VAL A 116 -11.25 -7.76 4.62
CA VAL A 116 -10.07 -8.24 5.36
C VAL A 116 -9.52 -9.52 4.71
N TRP A 117 -8.24 -9.52 4.42
CA TRP A 117 -7.56 -10.69 3.91
C TRP A 117 -7.42 -11.75 5.00
N SER A 118 -7.95 -12.92 4.76
CA SER A 118 -7.93 -14.03 5.71
C SER A 118 -7.73 -15.37 4.99
N LYS A 119 -7.58 -16.44 5.75
CA LYS A 119 -7.54 -17.81 5.18
C LYS A 119 -8.87 -18.21 4.52
N THR A 120 -9.98 -17.64 4.97
CA THR A 120 -11.32 -17.90 4.42
C THR A 120 -11.68 -16.97 3.28
N LEU A 121 -10.97 -15.85 3.14
CA LEU A 121 -11.08 -14.86 2.06
C LEU A 121 -9.69 -14.64 1.44
N PRO A 122 -9.12 -15.66 0.77
CA PRO A 122 -7.81 -15.56 0.14
C PRO A 122 -7.84 -14.68 -1.11
N ILE A 123 -6.69 -14.16 -1.50
CA ILE A 123 -6.52 -13.55 -2.82
C ILE A 123 -6.47 -14.69 -3.85
N ALA A 124 -7.26 -14.59 -4.92
CA ALA A 124 -7.34 -15.60 -5.97
C ALA A 124 -7.33 -14.96 -7.36
N GLN A 125 -6.55 -15.55 -8.26
CA GLN A 125 -6.47 -15.11 -9.67
C GLN A 125 -6.43 -16.32 -10.60
N SER A 126 -7.28 -16.33 -11.62
CA SER A 126 -7.24 -17.35 -12.68
C SER A 126 -6.21 -16.98 -13.73
N VAL A 127 -5.34 -17.93 -14.09
CA VAL A 127 -4.30 -17.76 -15.12
C VAL A 127 -4.28 -18.97 -16.05
N THR A 128 -4.01 -18.73 -17.33
CA THR A 128 -3.82 -19.80 -18.31
C THR A 128 -2.37 -19.84 -18.77
N ILE A 129 -1.72 -21.00 -18.61
CA ILE A 129 -0.34 -21.23 -19.02
C ILE A 129 -0.36 -22.02 -20.32
N ALA A 130 0.34 -21.55 -21.34
CA ALA A 130 0.50 -22.26 -22.61
C ALA A 130 1.23 -23.61 -22.40
N ALA A 131 1.10 -24.52 -23.37
CA ALA A 131 1.80 -25.80 -23.36
C ALA A 131 3.33 -25.59 -23.20
N GLY A 132 3.93 -26.18 -22.18
CA GLY A 132 5.35 -26.01 -21.85
C GLY A 132 5.76 -24.58 -21.51
N GLY A 133 4.81 -23.68 -21.32
CA GLY A 133 5.00 -22.24 -21.16
C GLY A 133 5.28 -21.79 -19.72
N THR A 134 5.59 -20.51 -19.60
CA THR A 134 5.82 -19.82 -18.31
C THR A 134 4.94 -18.57 -18.26
N ILE A 135 4.39 -18.27 -17.10
CA ILE A 135 3.66 -17.03 -16.82
C ILE A 135 4.20 -16.40 -15.54
N SER A 136 4.30 -15.09 -15.51
CA SER A 136 4.57 -14.30 -14.31
C SER A 136 3.39 -13.42 -14.00
N GLY A 137 3.15 -13.19 -12.71
CA GLY A 137 2.04 -12.35 -12.25
C GLY A 137 2.37 -11.63 -10.95
N VAL A 138 1.47 -10.72 -10.62
CA VAL A 138 1.50 -9.92 -9.39
C VAL A 138 0.13 -9.97 -8.74
N LEU A 139 0.11 -10.24 -7.44
CA LEU A 139 -1.09 -10.15 -6.62
C LEU A 139 -0.84 -9.08 -5.56
N THR A 140 -1.59 -7.98 -5.65
CA THR A 140 -1.45 -6.84 -4.75
C THR A 140 -2.39 -7.00 -3.56
N PHE A 141 -1.90 -6.69 -2.37
CA PHE A 141 -2.67 -6.59 -1.14
C PHE A 141 -2.47 -5.22 -0.50
N TYR A 142 -3.35 -4.86 0.40
CA TYR A 142 -3.42 -3.51 0.95
C TYR A 142 -3.36 -3.57 2.47
N GLY A 143 -2.76 -2.55 3.08
CA GLY A 143 -2.69 -2.38 4.52
C GLY A 143 -3.35 -1.08 4.96
N ARG A 144 -3.93 -1.09 6.17
CA ARG A 144 -4.47 0.10 6.81
C ARG A 144 -4.19 0.09 8.30
N ILE A 145 -3.70 1.23 8.78
CA ILE A 145 -3.54 1.57 10.20
C ILE A 145 -4.71 2.47 10.58
N PRO A 146 -5.54 2.13 11.58
CA PRO A 146 -6.57 3.03 12.10
C PRO A 146 -5.95 4.33 12.64
N ALA A 147 -6.55 5.47 12.33
CA ALA A 147 -6.10 6.76 12.84
C ALA A 147 -6.37 6.91 14.35
N GLY A 148 -5.64 7.81 15.01
CA GLY A 148 -5.90 8.21 16.40
C GLY A 148 -5.49 7.18 17.46
N GLN A 149 -4.60 6.25 17.15
CA GLN A 149 -4.07 5.31 18.15
C GLN A 149 -3.11 6.03 19.12
N PRO A 150 -3.19 5.74 20.43
CA PRO A 150 -2.33 6.35 21.43
C PRO A 150 -0.95 5.66 21.49
N SER A 151 -0.33 5.46 20.33
CA SER A 151 0.96 4.78 20.22
C SER A 151 2.08 5.80 20.11
N PRO A 152 3.20 5.66 20.89
CA PRO A 152 4.33 6.56 20.80
C PRO A 152 4.96 6.59 19.40
N VAL A 153 5.60 7.71 19.08
CA VAL A 153 6.39 7.86 17.85
C VAL A 153 7.51 6.81 17.78
N GLY A 154 7.86 6.41 16.59
CA GLY A 154 8.93 5.46 16.34
C GLY A 154 8.61 4.47 15.21
N THR A 155 9.56 3.59 14.95
CA THR A 155 9.43 2.57 13.93
C THR A 155 8.80 1.31 14.52
N TYR A 156 7.67 0.90 13.96
CA TYR A 156 6.93 -0.29 14.33
C TYR A 156 7.16 -1.37 13.29
N GLN A 157 7.32 -2.60 13.74
CA GLN A 157 7.59 -3.74 12.86
C GLN A 157 6.72 -4.95 13.25
N GLY A 158 6.42 -5.76 12.26
CA GLY A 158 5.71 -7.01 12.45
C GLY A 158 5.83 -7.87 11.20
N PHE A 159 5.26 -9.06 11.25
CA PHE A 159 5.27 -9.96 10.11
C PHE A 159 4.15 -10.97 10.20
N PHE A 160 3.75 -11.50 9.03
CA PHE A 160 2.94 -12.69 8.94
C PHE A 160 3.83 -13.87 8.57
N PHE A 161 3.74 -14.93 9.35
CA PHE A 161 4.41 -16.21 9.08
C PHE A 161 3.48 -17.16 8.34
N ASN A 162 4.05 -18.11 7.62
CA ASN A 162 3.30 -19.17 6.97
C ASN A 162 2.17 -18.62 6.09
N THR A 163 2.46 -17.53 5.38
CA THR A 163 1.62 -17.09 4.27
C THR A 163 1.89 -18.05 3.11
N VAL A 164 0.86 -18.57 2.48
CA VAL A 164 0.98 -19.66 1.50
C VAL A 164 0.53 -19.20 0.13
N LEU A 165 1.39 -19.39 -0.87
CA LEU A 165 1.01 -19.32 -2.28
C LEU A 165 0.72 -20.74 -2.78
N GLY A 166 -0.56 -21.01 -3.09
CA GLY A 166 -1.01 -22.26 -3.68
C GLY A 166 -1.47 -22.07 -5.13
N PHE A 167 -1.56 -23.16 -5.88
CA PHE A 167 -2.15 -23.15 -7.21
C PHE A 167 -3.01 -24.39 -7.42
N LEU A 168 -4.16 -24.20 -8.08
CA LEU A 168 -5.19 -25.21 -8.30
C LEU A 168 -5.41 -25.40 -9.80
N ALA A 169 -5.50 -26.64 -10.24
CA ALA A 169 -6.07 -26.94 -11.56
C ALA A 169 -7.57 -26.59 -11.57
N ALA A 170 -8.06 -26.03 -12.67
CA ALA A 170 -9.47 -25.66 -12.80
C ALA A 170 -10.39 -26.85 -12.49
N GLY A 171 -11.36 -26.62 -11.61
CA GLY A 171 -12.44 -27.58 -11.30
C GLY A 171 -12.14 -28.60 -10.20
N SER A 172 -10.97 -28.55 -9.52
CA SER A 172 -10.60 -29.60 -8.55
C SER A 172 -10.89 -29.27 -7.09
N GLN A 173 -10.71 -28.02 -6.63
CA GLN A 173 -10.88 -27.60 -5.24
C GLN A 173 -11.13 -26.09 -5.13
N THR A 174 -11.42 -25.58 -3.94
CA THR A 174 -11.45 -24.14 -3.65
C THR A 174 -10.11 -23.66 -3.11
N CYS A 175 -9.79 -22.37 -3.26
CA CYS A 175 -8.59 -21.77 -2.64
C CYS A 175 -8.52 -22.04 -1.13
N VAL A 176 -9.65 -21.98 -0.44
CA VAL A 176 -9.71 -22.23 1.01
C VAL A 176 -9.28 -23.65 1.37
N SER A 177 -9.76 -24.67 0.65
CA SER A 177 -9.38 -26.07 0.91
C SER A 177 -7.90 -26.32 0.62
N GLN A 178 -7.38 -25.78 -0.49
CA GLN A 178 -5.96 -25.90 -0.86
C GLN A 178 -5.02 -25.30 0.18
N LEU A 179 -5.35 -24.12 0.68
CA LEU A 179 -4.52 -23.40 1.66
C LEU A 179 -4.53 -24.11 3.04
N ASN A 180 -5.56 -24.88 3.34
CA ASN A 180 -5.62 -25.69 4.56
C ASN A 180 -4.78 -26.98 4.47
N ASP A 181 -4.60 -27.51 3.25
CA ASP A 181 -3.84 -28.76 3.02
C ASP A 181 -2.32 -28.54 2.97
N LEU A 182 -1.83 -27.31 3.21
CA LEU A 182 -0.40 -26.92 3.26
C LEU A 182 0.40 -27.29 2.00
N ASN A 183 -0.25 -27.46 0.86
CA ASN A 183 0.39 -27.78 -0.44
C ASN A 183 0.71 -26.51 -1.22
N GLY A 184 1.61 -25.68 -0.71
CA GLY A 184 1.99 -24.42 -1.35
C GLY A 184 3.41 -23.98 -0.99
N LEU A 185 3.79 -22.82 -1.49
CA LEU A 185 5.05 -22.16 -1.14
C LEU A 185 4.82 -21.27 0.07
N ASP A 186 5.44 -21.61 1.19
CA ASP A 186 5.42 -20.80 2.39
C ASP A 186 6.36 -19.60 2.26
N PHE A 187 5.89 -18.45 2.74
CA PHE A 187 6.69 -17.24 2.84
C PHE A 187 6.21 -16.35 3.99
N SER A 188 7.04 -15.35 4.32
CA SER A 188 6.68 -14.34 5.31
C SER A 188 6.47 -13.00 4.64
N ILE A 189 5.59 -12.18 5.22
CA ILE A 189 5.39 -10.79 4.86
C ILE A 189 5.96 -9.93 5.99
N ASN A 190 6.97 -9.11 5.69
CA ASN A 190 7.52 -8.14 6.62
C ASN A 190 6.72 -6.85 6.53
N ILE A 191 6.39 -6.27 7.67
CA ILE A 191 5.56 -5.08 7.74
C ILE A 191 6.28 -4.04 8.58
N THR A 192 6.36 -2.81 8.05
CA THR A 192 6.96 -1.67 8.72
C THR A 192 6.03 -0.46 8.68
N ALA A 193 6.05 0.34 9.75
CA ALA A 193 5.40 1.64 9.84
C ALA A 193 6.27 2.58 10.66
N ASN A 194 6.35 3.83 10.27
CA ASN A 194 7.08 4.86 11.01
C ASN A 194 6.10 5.90 11.54
N LEU A 195 5.75 5.79 12.82
CA LEU A 195 4.91 6.76 13.48
C LEU A 195 5.75 8.00 13.78
N ILE A 196 5.46 9.10 13.10
CA ILE A 196 6.10 10.39 13.33
C ILE A 196 5.30 11.19 14.35
N GLU A 197 5.96 12.15 15.01
CA GLU A 197 5.25 13.14 15.83
C GLU A 197 4.15 13.80 15.01
N ALA A 198 3.19 14.41 15.72
CA ALA A 198 2.21 15.29 15.13
C ALA A 198 2.89 16.23 14.10
N CYS A 199 2.20 17.02 13.39
CA CYS A 199 2.74 17.85 12.33
C CYS A 199 4.00 18.64 12.75
N ASN A 200 4.95 18.77 11.84
CA ASN A 200 6.12 19.64 12.02
C ASN A 200 6.33 20.57 10.83
N LEU A 201 6.94 21.73 11.12
CA LEU A 201 7.44 22.66 10.09
C LEU A 201 8.81 22.19 9.62
N GLY A 202 8.99 22.10 8.31
CA GLY A 202 10.28 21.84 7.67
C GLY A 202 10.97 23.12 7.22
N ILE A 203 11.54 23.11 6.02
CA ILE A 203 12.24 24.25 5.42
C ILE A 203 11.24 25.36 5.10
N ILE A 204 11.62 26.60 5.46
CA ILE A 204 10.89 27.81 5.09
C ILE A 204 11.77 28.59 4.11
N GLU A 205 11.29 28.79 2.88
CA GLU A 205 11.91 29.60 1.87
C GLU A 205 11.30 31.01 1.91
N ALA A 206 12.15 32.02 2.01
CA ALA A 206 11.70 33.42 2.06
C ALA A 206 11.01 33.86 0.77
N VAL A 207 10.05 34.76 0.87
CA VAL A 207 9.52 35.52 -0.24
C VAL A 207 10.49 36.66 -0.55
N ASP A 208 11.42 36.42 -1.48
CA ASP A 208 12.45 37.39 -1.85
C ASP A 208 12.05 38.17 -3.11
N PHE A 209 11.79 39.46 -2.95
CA PHE A 209 11.44 40.37 -4.05
C PHE A 209 12.64 40.81 -4.87
N GLY A 210 13.85 40.43 -4.51
CA GLY A 210 15.09 40.76 -5.22
C GLY A 210 15.44 42.24 -5.14
N ALA A 211 16.15 42.72 -6.18
CA ALA A 211 16.59 44.10 -6.33
C ALA A 211 16.05 44.69 -7.65
N PRO A 212 14.76 45.04 -7.71
CA PRO A 212 14.19 45.61 -8.93
C PRO A 212 14.82 46.96 -9.27
N ALA A 213 15.24 47.13 -10.54
CA ALA A 213 15.85 48.36 -11.04
C ALA A 213 14.83 49.24 -11.80
N GLY A 214 14.93 50.55 -11.63
CA GLY A 214 14.09 51.50 -12.36
C GLY A 214 12.73 51.77 -11.71
N PHE A 215 11.81 52.31 -12.53
CA PHE A 215 10.42 52.53 -12.10
C PHE A 215 9.62 51.26 -12.25
N TRP A 216 8.99 50.79 -11.12
CA TRP A 216 8.12 49.63 -11.10
C TRP A 216 6.86 49.95 -10.29
N THR A 217 5.73 49.38 -10.70
CA THR A 217 4.44 49.51 -10.03
C THR A 217 4.07 48.23 -9.26
N GLU A 218 4.69 47.14 -9.61
CA GLU A 218 4.40 45.82 -9.06
C GLU A 218 5.63 44.91 -9.13
N VAL A 219 5.94 44.22 -8.04
CA VAL A 219 6.99 43.20 -7.99
C VAL A 219 6.44 41.96 -7.33
N ASP A 220 6.62 40.83 -7.99
CA ASP A 220 6.17 39.53 -7.57
C ASP A 220 7.32 38.66 -7.09
N ALA A 221 7.05 37.87 -6.06
CA ALA A 221 7.98 36.88 -5.52
C ALA A 221 7.24 35.62 -5.05
N VAL A 222 7.99 34.57 -4.81
CA VAL A 222 7.47 33.30 -4.29
C VAL A 222 8.43 32.77 -3.23
N GLY A 223 7.88 32.32 -2.11
CA GLY A 223 8.53 31.52 -1.10
C GLY A 223 7.76 30.23 -0.85
N SER A 224 8.17 29.42 0.12
CA SER A 224 7.45 28.22 0.49
C SER A 224 7.58 27.88 1.95
N VAL A 225 6.60 27.14 2.49
CA VAL A 225 6.63 26.57 3.85
C VAL A 225 6.41 25.06 3.74
N GLN A 226 7.36 24.28 4.20
CA GLN A 226 7.23 22.84 4.25
C GLN A 226 6.52 22.39 5.52
N VAL A 227 5.54 21.48 5.36
CA VAL A 227 4.81 20.82 6.43
C VAL A 227 4.92 19.32 6.26
N THR A 228 5.19 18.61 7.35
CA THR A 228 5.12 17.16 7.39
C THR A 228 4.15 16.76 8.47
N CYS A 229 3.05 16.10 8.07
CA CYS A 229 2.01 15.59 8.97
C CYS A 229 1.71 14.12 8.64
N PRO A 230 1.27 13.33 9.64
CA PRO A 230 0.72 12.00 9.38
C PRO A 230 -0.43 12.07 8.35
N ALA A 231 -0.58 11.02 7.55
CA ALA A 231 -1.64 10.96 6.56
C ALA A 231 -3.02 11.09 7.21
N GLY A 232 -3.86 11.97 6.65
CA GLY A 232 -5.21 12.24 7.15
C GLY A 232 -5.30 13.27 8.28
N THR A 233 -4.16 13.77 8.81
CA THR A 233 -4.17 14.82 9.83
C THR A 233 -4.47 16.18 9.19
N SER A 234 -5.50 16.87 9.66
CA SER A 234 -5.79 18.25 9.25
C SER A 234 -4.77 19.21 9.84
N TRP A 235 -4.30 20.16 9.06
CA TRP A 235 -3.37 21.19 9.51
C TRP A 235 -3.69 22.55 8.91
N ALA A 236 -3.25 23.62 9.59
CA ALA A 236 -3.32 24.99 9.09
C ALA A 236 -2.06 25.76 9.44
N LEU A 237 -1.53 26.53 8.49
CA LEU A 237 -0.47 27.54 8.71
C LEU A 237 -1.12 28.89 8.87
N SER A 238 -0.90 29.58 9.98
CA SER A 238 -1.28 30.97 10.15
C SER A 238 -0.07 31.91 9.98
N PHE A 239 -0.32 33.11 9.44
CA PHE A 239 0.71 34.09 9.11
C PHE A 239 0.38 35.42 9.81
N ASP A 240 1.23 35.84 10.74
CA ASP A 240 1.02 37.10 11.47
C ASP A 240 1.23 38.36 10.57
N GLY A 241 1.19 39.53 11.20
CA GLY A 241 1.35 40.81 10.54
C GLY A 241 2.81 41.20 10.19
N GLY A 242 3.77 40.37 10.57
CA GLY A 242 5.19 40.73 10.53
C GLY A 242 5.57 41.70 11.64
N GLN A 243 6.77 42.30 11.54
CA GLN A 243 7.32 43.23 12.58
C GLN A 243 6.77 44.65 12.46
N PHE A 244 6.28 45.05 11.29
CA PHE A 244 5.93 46.46 11.01
C PHE A 244 4.53 46.60 10.38
N PRO A 245 3.48 45.97 10.91
CA PRO A 245 2.15 46.07 10.30
C PRO A 245 1.56 47.46 10.42
N ASP A 246 0.68 47.82 9.49
CA ASP A 246 -0.13 49.04 9.54
C ASP A 246 -1.58 48.72 9.22
N GLY A 247 -2.39 48.67 10.29
CA GLY A 247 -3.75 48.19 10.16
C GLY A 247 -3.80 46.75 9.62
N SER A 248 -4.29 46.57 8.39
CA SER A 248 -4.41 45.25 7.74
C SER A 248 -3.28 44.95 6.75
N GLU A 249 -2.27 45.84 6.63
CA GLU A 249 -1.18 45.70 5.68
C GLU A 249 0.14 45.29 6.39
N ARG A 250 0.84 44.32 5.77
CA ARG A 250 2.23 43.97 6.12
C ARG A 250 3.18 44.96 5.45
N ARG A 251 4.26 45.33 6.15
CA ARG A 251 5.25 46.25 5.61
C ARG A 251 6.67 45.77 5.90
N MET A 252 7.52 45.79 4.91
CA MET A 252 8.99 45.73 5.10
C MET A 252 9.50 47.09 5.52
N ARG A 253 10.56 47.14 6.33
CA ARG A 253 11.21 48.39 6.79
C ARG A 253 12.66 48.44 6.37
N SER A 254 13.12 49.65 5.98
CA SER A 254 14.54 49.95 5.77
C SER A 254 15.25 50.37 7.06
N ALA A 255 16.58 50.34 7.04
CA ALA A 255 17.37 50.87 8.16
C ALA A 255 17.11 52.39 8.39
N GLY A 256 16.71 53.16 7.35
CA GLY A 256 16.32 54.56 7.43
C GLY A 256 14.93 54.80 8.01
N GLY A 257 14.13 53.75 8.22
CA GLY A 257 12.78 53.85 8.76
C GLY A 257 11.68 53.93 7.71
N ASP A 258 12.01 53.92 6.43
CA ASP A 258 11.03 53.90 5.35
C ASP A 258 10.35 52.52 5.27
N HIS A 259 9.10 52.48 4.77
CA HIS A 259 8.29 51.32 4.71
C HIS A 259 7.83 51.00 3.26
N VAL A 260 7.76 49.69 2.95
CA VAL A 260 7.24 49.18 1.69
C VAL A 260 6.13 48.17 2.04
N PRO A 261 4.87 48.46 1.69
CA PRO A 261 3.76 47.54 1.91
C PRO A 261 3.86 46.33 0.95
N TYR A 262 3.44 45.18 1.43
CA TYR A 262 3.35 43.95 0.61
C TYR A 262 2.17 43.09 1.05
N ARG A 263 1.77 42.19 0.14
CA ARG A 263 0.68 41.24 0.37
C ARG A 263 1.13 39.83 0.08
N LEU A 264 0.56 38.89 0.82
CA LEU A 264 0.78 37.45 0.64
C LEU A 264 -0.50 36.80 0.09
N TYR A 265 -0.34 35.78 -0.76
CA TYR A 265 -1.43 35.10 -1.44
C TYR A 265 -1.20 33.59 -1.44
N ARG A 266 -2.32 32.82 -1.54
CA ARG A 266 -2.30 31.37 -1.60
C ARG A 266 -2.08 30.82 -3.01
N ASP A 267 -2.34 31.63 -4.04
CA ASP A 267 -2.37 31.22 -5.43
C ASP A 267 -1.40 32.05 -6.30
N SER A 268 -0.90 31.44 -7.36
CA SER A 268 0.04 32.08 -8.29
C SER A 268 -0.57 33.26 -9.06
N ALA A 269 -1.89 33.29 -9.22
CA ALA A 269 -2.60 34.42 -9.82
C ALA A 269 -2.74 35.61 -8.86
N ARG A 270 -2.41 35.43 -7.56
CA ARG A 270 -2.51 36.43 -6.50
C ARG A 270 -3.93 37.00 -6.36
N SER A 271 -4.91 36.13 -6.49
CA SER A 271 -6.35 36.45 -6.35
C SER A 271 -6.86 36.13 -4.93
N GLN A 272 -6.22 35.21 -4.20
CA GLN A 272 -6.62 34.76 -2.86
C GLN A 272 -5.66 35.29 -1.80
N LEU A 273 -5.99 36.47 -1.27
CA LEU A 273 -5.20 37.14 -0.21
C LEU A 273 -5.10 36.26 1.04
N ILE A 274 -3.92 36.24 1.63
CA ILE A 274 -3.68 35.77 3.01
C ILE A 274 -3.64 37.03 3.92
N PRO A 275 -4.74 37.39 4.59
CA PRO A 275 -4.75 38.55 5.49
C PRO A 275 -3.80 38.32 6.68
N ILE A 276 -3.61 39.35 7.52
CA ILE A 276 -2.96 39.19 8.82
C ILE A 276 -3.77 38.16 9.62
N ASP A 277 -3.08 37.18 10.25
CA ASP A 277 -3.64 36.01 10.95
C ASP A 277 -4.46 35.07 10.03
N GLY A 278 -4.41 35.29 8.73
CA GLY A 278 -5.01 34.40 7.75
C GLY A 278 -4.26 33.07 7.63
N THR A 279 -4.94 32.02 7.15
CA THR A 279 -4.42 30.66 7.15
C THR A 279 -4.35 30.05 5.76
N ILE A 280 -3.38 29.14 5.55
CA ILE A 280 -3.38 28.10 4.51
C ILE A 280 -3.65 26.77 5.21
N ALA A 281 -4.67 26.02 4.77
CA ALA A 281 -5.01 24.75 5.39
C ALA A 281 -4.80 23.59 4.41
N GLY A 282 -4.56 22.41 4.96
CA GLY A 282 -4.38 21.18 4.20
C GLY A 282 -4.58 19.92 5.03
N THR A 283 -4.30 18.79 4.41
CA THR A 283 -4.34 17.47 5.05
C THR A 283 -3.00 16.79 4.84
N GLY A 284 -2.45 16.21 5.89
CA GLY A 284 -1.20 15.45 5.87
C GLY A 284 -1.28 14.24 4.93
N ILE A 285 -0.17 13.95 4.28
CA ILE A 285 -0.04 12.82 3.35
C ILE A 285 0.99 11.79 3.83
N GLY A 286 1.53 11.95 5.05
CA GLY A 286 2.62 11.10 5.56
C GLY A 286 4.00 11.41 4.97
N ALA A 287 4.13 12.52 4.22
CA ALA A 287 5.36 12.97 3.57
C ALA A 287 5.46 14.50 3.63
N VAL A 288 6.62 15.03 3.25
CA VAL A 288 6.86 16.48 3.15
C VAL A 288 5.93 17.09 2.08
N GLN A 289 5.19 18.12 2.47
CA GLN A 289 4.35 18.93 1.58
C GLN A 289 4.93 20.35 1.52
N SER A 290 5.29 20.82 0.33
CA SER A 290 5.73 22.21 0.11
C SER A 290 4.51 23.06 -0.27
N ASN A 291 4.28 24.11 0.53
CA ASN A 291 3.16 25.02 0.39
C ASN A 291 3.68 26.37 -0.11
N PRO A 292 3.51 26.73 -1.39
CA PRO A 292 3.99 27.99 -1.91
C PRO A 292 3.21 29.17 -1.31
N VAL A 293 3.94 30.25 -1.06
CA VAL A 293 3.41 31.55 -0.61
C VAL A 293 3.82 32.58 -1.63
N TYR A 294 2.84 33.20 -2.25
CA TYR A 294 3.06 34.19 -3.31
C TYR A 294 3.02 35.60 -2.74
N GLY A 295 4.11 36.37 -2.92
CA GLY A 295 4.20 37.74 -2.48
C GLY A 295 3.99 38.73 -3.62
N ARG A 296 3.46 39.92 -3.30
CA ARG A 296 3.37 41.06 -4.20
C ARG A 296 3.59 42.36 -3.45
N VAL A 297 4.48 43.18 -4.00
CA VAL A 297 4.64 44.58 -3.62
C VAL A 297 3.95 45.43 -4.71
N THR A 298 3.09 46.34 -4.30
CA THR A 298 2.44 47.30 -5.23
C THR A 298 2.66 48.71 -4.68
N MET A 299 3.34 49.57 -5.45
CA MET A 299 3.62 50.94 -5.04
C MET A 299 3.39 51.91 -6.20
N PRO A 300 2.69 53.03 -5.99
CA PRO A 300 2.48 54.06 -7.00
C PRO A 300 3.76 54.85 -7.28
N MET A 301 4.72 54.88 -6.37
CA MET A 301 6.03 55.54 -6.46
C MET A 301 7.12 54.62 -5.89
N PRO A 302 8.35 54.66 -6.48
CA PRO A 302 9.48 53.90 -5.93
C PRO A 302 9.81 54.37 -4.52
N PRO A 303 10.10 53.47 -3.55
CA PRO A 303 10.58 53.85 -2.28
C PRO A 303 12.02 54.38 -2.33
N PRO A 304 12.55 55.06 -1.28
CA PRO A 304 13.96 55.38 -1.18
C PRO A 304 14.84 54.14 -1.43
N VAL A 305 16.01 54.34 -2.05
CA VAL A 305 16.96 53.28 -2.33
C VAL A 305 17.46 52.71 -1.00
N GLY A 306 17.35 51.40 -0.83
CA GLY A 306 17.75 50.71 0.42
C GLY A 306 17.37 49.23 0.41
N SER A 307 17.81 48.54 1.44
CA SER A 307 17.36 47.16 1.75
C SER A 307 16.16 47.22 2.67
N TYR A 308 15.11 46.53 2.31
CA TYR A 308 13.86 46.44 3.06
C TYR A 308 13.64 45.00 3.52
N ALA A 309 13.29 44.79 4.77
CA ALA A 309 13.03 43.46 5.30
C ALA A 309 11.84 43.48 6.29
N ASP A 310 11.19 42.33 6.40
CA ASP A 310 10.20 42.01 7.41
C ASP A 310 10.35 40.54 7.86
N ALA A 311 9.82 40.21 9.02
CA ALA A 311 9.79 38.82 9.49
C ALA A 311 8.36 38.47 9.90
N VAL A 312 7.73 37.62 9.11
CA VAL A 312 6.39 37.06 9.38
C VAL A 312 6.55 35.78 10.18
N THR A 313 5.87 35.69 11.32
CA THR A 313 5.81 34.45 12.08
C THR A 313 4.78 33.51 11.46
N VAL A 314 5.22 32.26 11.22
CA VAL A 314 4.34 31.20 10.73
C VAL A 314 4.10 30.21 11.86
N VAL A 315 2.82 29.96 12.20
CA VAL A 315 2.43 28.99 13.22
C VAL A 315 1.68 27.84 12.56
N LEU A 316 2.10 26.61 12.87
CA LEU A 316 1.43 25.39 12.44
C LEU A 316 0.43 24.95 13.53
N HIS A 317 -0.84 24.80 13.12
CA HIS A 317 -1.95 24.27 13.91
C HIS A 317 -2.34 22.89 13.34
N PHE A 318 -2.65 21.92 14.23
CA PHE A 318 -3.04 20.56 13.87
C PHE A 318 -3.85 19.88 14.97
#